data_9c91112a7e6871233f177e19ffad6d65
#
_entry.id   9c91112a7e6871233f177e19ffad6d65
#
_cell.length_a   1.000
_cell.length_b   1.000
_cell.length_c   1.000
_cell.angle_alpha   90.00
_cell.angle_beta   90.00
_cell.angle_gamma   90.00
#
_symmetry.space_group_name_H-M   'P 1'
#
loop_
_entity.id
_entity.type
_entity.pdbx_description
1 polymer ?
#
loop_
_entity_poly.entity_id
_entity_poly.type
_entity_poly.pdbx_seq_one_letter_code
_entity_poly.pdbx_strand_id
1 'polypeptide(L)'
;MALTVLLFILVISATSFGLIQNSLNEEEFYAEMQEKAVNASQVLVATKGNPDSWVKLNDLTGINSIGLAKENNVLDENKVDTLVDWNALKYAEIKEVLGLQKYDFYFKITEMDEHTVREFGILPGAEEKTILVERYILFQGTERKFILGVFK
;
A
#
# COMPACT_ATOMS: atom_id res chain seq x y z
N MET A 1 48.34 -17.74 22.50
CA MET A 1 47.07 -17.76 23.26
C MET A 1 46.36 -16.41 23.22
N ALA A 2 46.98 -15.26 23.65
CA ALA A 2 46.30 -13.96 23.65
C ALA A 2 45.79 -13.52 22.25
N LEU A 3 46.57 -13.72 21.21
CA LEU A 3 46.21 -13.32 19.83
C LEU A 3 44.99 -14.10 19.30
N THR A 4 44.90 -15.38 19.60
CA THR A 4 43.75 -16.23 19.18
C THR A 4 42.47 -15.85 19.88
N VAL A 5 42.53 -15.50 21.18
CA VAL A 5 41.37 -15.01 21.94
C VAL A 5 40.91 -13.65 21.40
N LEU A 6 41.84 -12.73 21.10
CA LEU A 6 41.50 -11.43 20.52
C LEU A 6 40.80 -11.56 19.15
N LEU A 7 41.33 -12.46 18.29
CA LEU A 7 40.76 -12.71 16.98
C LEU A 7 39.34 -13.32 17.07
N PHE A 8 39.11 -14.18 18.06
CA PHE A 8 37.81 -14.79 18.31
C PHE A 8 36.76 -13.74 18.77
N ILE A 9 37.18 -12.81 19.66
CA ILE A 9 36.32 -11.70 20.13
C ILE A 9 35.98 -10.78 18.96
N LEU A 10 36.92 -10.44 18.09
CA LEU A 10 36.68 -9.60 16.91
C LEU A 10 35.68 -10.24 15.94
N VAL A 11 35.81 -11.56 15.67
CA VAL A 11 34.88 -12.27 14.80
C VAL A 11 33.46 -12.30 15.38
N ILE A 12 33.32 -12.59 16.68
CA ILE A 12 32.01 -12.59 17.35
C ILE A 12 31.39 -11.18 17.32
N SER A 13 32.18 -10.15 17.60
CA SER A 13 31.69 -8.76 17.58
C SER A 13 31.24 -8.34 16.18
N ALA A 14 31.97 -8.70 15.14
CA ALA A 14 31.61 -8.37 13.75
C ALA A 14 30.35 -9.10 13.29
N THR A 15 30.19 -10.39 13.64
CA THR A 15 28.99 -11.16 13.29
C THR A 15 27.75 -10.65 14.08
N SER A 16 27.90 -10.35 15.35
CA SER A 16 26.82 -9.79 16.17
C SER A 16 26.37 -8.42 15.66
N PHE A 17 27.33 -7.56 15.28
CA PHE A 17 27.01 -6.26 14.72
C PHE A 17 26.25 -6.37 13.37
N GLY A 18 26.67 -7.30 12.51
CA GLY A 18 25.99 -7.57 11.24
C GLY A 18 24.54 -8.06 11.42
N LEU A 19 24.29 -8.93 12.42
CA LEU A 19 22.95 -9.41 12.73
C LEU A 19 22.04 -8.28 13.27
N ILE A 20 22.58 -7.43 14.13
CA ILE A 20 21.83 -6.28 14.66
C ILE A 20 21.50 -5.28 13.56
N GLN A 21 22.43 -4.97 12.67
CA GLN A 21 22.17 -4.06 11.55
C GLN A 21 21.10 -4.61 10.60
N ASN A 22 21.13 -5.90 10.28
CA ASN A 22 20.09 -6.51 9.43
C ASN A 22 18.71 -6.44 10.09
N SER A 23 18.62 -6.70 11.39
CA SER A 23 17.35 -6.60 12.13
C SER A 23 16.81 -5.16 12.15
N LEU A 24 17.66 -4.16 12.37
CA LEU A 24 17.26 -2.75 12.35
C LEU A 24 16.79 -2.30 10.96
N ASN A 25 17.48 -2.72 9.92
CA ASN A 25 17.08 -2.41 8.53
C ASN A 25 15.73 -3.04 8.15
N GLU A 26 15.45 -4.25 8.64
CA GLU A 26 14.16 -4.91 8.43
C GLU A 26 13.04 -4.16 9.17
N GLU A 27 13.25 -3.77 10.43
CA GLU A 27 12.26 -3.02 11.21
C GLU A 27 11.95 -1.66 10.56
N GLU A 28 12.98 -0.92 10.12
CA GLU A 28 12.81 0.35 9.42
C GLU A 28 12.04 0.18 8.11
N PHE A 29 12.35 -0.86 7.34
CA PHE A 29 11.65 -1.20 6.10
C PHE A 29 10.17 -1.47 6.34
N TYR A 30 9.83 -2.26 7.38
CA TYR A 30 8.43 -2.52 7.73
C TYR A 30 7.70 -1.28 8.20
N ALA A 31 8.35 -0.44 8.99
CA ALA A 31 7.77 0.81 9.46
C ALA A 31 7.47 1.76 8.29
N GLU A 32 8.40 1.90 7.33
CA GLU A 32 8.18 2.68 6.10
C GLU A 32 7.00 2.13 5.30
N MET A 33 6.97 0.81 5.06
CA MET A 33 5.90 0.17 4.29
C MET A 33 4.53 0.34 4.97
N GLN A 34 4.47 0.21 6.30
CA GLN A 34 3.25 0.42 7.07
C GLN A 34 2.76 1.87 6.99
N GLU A 35 3.66 2.84 7.14
CA GLU A 35 3.33 4.25 6.99
C GLU A 35 2.75 4.53 5.59
N LYS A 36 3.39 4.03 4.55
CA LYS A 36 2.94 4.17 3.17
C LYS A 36 1.57 3.53 2.94
N ALA A 37 1.34 2.33 3.47
CA ALA A 37 0.05 1.65 3.36
C ALA A 37 -1.07 2.42 4.05
N VAL A 38 -0.83 2.91 5.27
CA VAL A 38 -1.82 3.71 6.02
C VAL A 38 -2.13 5.01 5.28
N ASN A 39 -1.10 5.73 4.81
CA ASN A 39 -1.27 6.99 4.09
C ASN A 39 -2.04 6.78 2.77
N ALA A 40 -1.66 5.78 1.96
CA ALA A 40 -2.35 5.47 0.71
C ALA A 40 -3.82 5.09 0.98
N SER A 41 -4.10 4.25 1.97
CA SER A 41 -5.47 3.90 2.33
C SER A 41 -6.28 5.11 2.76
N GLN A 42 -5.69 6.04 3.54
CA GLN A 42 -6.35 7.27 3.98
C GLN A 42 -6.68 8.18 2.79
N VAL A 43 -5.73 8.37 1.88
CA VAL A 43 -5.95 9.19 0.67
C VAL A 43 -7.07 8.60 -0.17
N LEU A 44 -7.07 7.29 -0.39
CA LEU A 44 -8.08 6.62 -1.22
C LEU A 44 -9.49 6.74 -0.63
N VAL A 45 -9.68 6.48 0.68
CA VAL A 45 -11.04 6.39 1.25
C VAL A 45 -11.56 7.69 1.84
N ALA A 46 -10.70 8.65 2.18
CA ALA A 46 -11.11 9.88 2.85
C ALA A 46 -11.05 11.13 1.97
N THR A 47 -10.39 11.06 0.81
CA THR A 47 -10.25 12.23 -0.07
C THR A 47 -10.94 12.03 -1.42
N LYS A 48 -11.29 13.15 -2.04
CA LYS A 48 -11.87 13.16 -3.39
C LYS A 48 -10.82 13.05 -4.50
N GLY A 49 -9.54 13.19 -4.15
CA GLY A 49 -8.45 13.38 -5.09
C GLY A 49 -8.27 14.82 -5.52
N ASN A 50 -7.19 15.11 -6.23
CA ASN A 50 -6.89 16.44 -6.74
C ASN A 50 -6.36 16.37 -8.18
N PRO A 51 -7.10 16.90 -9.17
CA PRO A 51 -8.42 17.53 -9.04
C PRO A 51 -9.53 16.55 -8.66
N ASP A 52 -10.63 17.03 -8.05
CA ASP A 52 -11.78 16.17 -7.66
C ASP A 52 -12.40 15.46 -8.89
N SER A 53 -12.34 16.11 -10.05
CA SER A 53 -12.85 15.60 -11.33
C SER A 53 -11.83 14.73 -12.09
N TRP A 54 -10.84 14.15 -11.44
CA TRP A 54 -9.77 13.37 -12.08
C TRP A 54 -10.28 12.23 -12.98
N VAL A 55 -11.44 11.66 -12.69
CA VAL A 55 -12.08 10.62 -13.52
C VAL A 55 -12.43 11.10 -14.94
N LYS A 56 -12.51 12.41 -15.17
CA LYS A 56 -12.77 12.99 -16.51
C LYS A 56 -11.50 13.15 -17.33
N LEU A 57 -10.35 12.93 -16.74
CA LEU A 57 -9.06 13.01 -17.41
C LEU A 57 -8.76 11.65 -18.06
N ASN A 58 -8.29 11.69 -19.30
CA ASN A 58 -7.93 10.47 -20.03
C ASN A 58 -6.57 9.89 -19.62
N ASP A 59 -5.79 10.69 -18.89
CA ASP A 59 -4.46 10.33 -18.40
C ASP A 59 -4.25 10.85 -16.96
N LEU A 60 -3.13 10.48 -16.36
CA LEU A 60 -2.76 10.89 -15.01
C LEU A 60 -1.98 12.23 -14.99
N THR A 61 -1.81 12.88 -16.14
CA THR A 61 -1.12 14.17 -16.23
C THR A 61 -1.92 15.26 -15.51
N GLY A 62 -1.31 15.88 -14.51
CA GLY A 62 -1.98 16.91 -13.69
C GLY A 62 -2.82 16.35 -12.53
N ILE A 63 -2.82 15.04 -12.31
CA ILE A 63 -3.40 14.44 -11.10
C ILE A 63 -2.34 14.44 -9.99
N ASN A 64 -2.60 15.21 -8.94
CA ASN A 64 -1.71 15.29 -7.77
C ASN A 64 -2.03 14.23 -6.71
N SER A 65 -3.27 13.80 -6.63
CA SER A 65 -3.70 12.70 -5.75
C SER A 65 -4.94 12.00 -6.29
N ILE A 66 -5.01 10.69 -6.10
CA ILE A 66 -6.16 9.87 -6.44
C ILE A 66 -6.92 9.58 -5.14
N GLY A 67 -8.16 10.05 -5.06
CA GLY A 67 -9.07 9.73 -3.97
C GLY A 67 -10.37 9.18 -4.53
N LEU A 68 -10.94 8.19 -3.86
CA LEU A 68 -12.16 7.51 -4.26
C LEU A 68 -13.40 8.06 -3.56
N ALA A 69 -13.21 8.93 -2.57
CA ALA A 69 -14.30 9.41 -1.75
C ALA A 69 -15.18 10.44 -2.47
N LYS A 70 -16.48 10.32 -2.24
CA LYS A 70 -17.46 11.40 -2.42
C LYS A 70 -17.52 12.26 -1.15
N GLU A 71 -17.47 11.61 0.00
CA GLU A 71 -17.35 12.17 1.34
C GLU A 71 -16.44 11.24 2.17
N ASN A 72 -16.00 11.67 3.34
CA ASN A 72 -15.11 10.85 4.18
C ASN A 72 -15.72 9.45 4.43
N ASN A 73 -14.99 8.42 4.04
CA ASN A 73 -15.40 7.00 4.07
C ASN A 73 -16.67 6.64 3.26
N VAL A 74 -17.18 7.55 2.41
CA VAL A 74 -18.25 7.28 1.45
C VAL A 74 -17.64 7.30 0.05
N LEU A 75 -17.53 6.14 -0.60
CA LEU A 75 -16.88 6.04 -1.90
C LEU A 75 -17.83 6.42 -3.05
N ASP A 76 -17.24 7.05 -4.06
CA ASP A 76 -17.90 7.37 -5.33
C ASP A 76 -17.72 6.17 -6.29
N GLU A 77 -18.83 5.63 -6.77
CA GLU A 77 -18.84 4.46 -7.64
C GLU A 77 -18.09 4.71 -8.96
N ASN A 78 -18.29 5.87 -9.57
CA ASN A 78 -17.60 6.21 -10.82
C ASN A 78 -16.08 6.29 -10.64
N LYS A 79 -15.61 6.80 -9.49
CA LYS A 79 -14.18 6.87 -9.17
C LYS A 79 -13.59 5.48 -8.98
N VAL A 80 -14.29 4.61 -8.25
CA VAL A 80 -13.87 3.23 -8.05
C VAL A 80 -13.81 2.48 -9.37
N ASP A 81 -14.89 2.52 -10.16
CA ASP A 81 -14.96 1.80 -11.42
C ASP A 81 -13.92 2.31 -12.44
N THR A 82 -13.73 3.63 -12.53
CA THR A 82 -12.66 4.22 -13.38
C THR A 82 -11.27 3.72 -12.98
N LEU A 83 -10.98 3.67 -11.67
CA LEU A 83 -9.69 3.19 -11.20
C LEU A 83 -9.50 1.70 -11.52
N VAL A 84 -10.53 0.89 -11.32
CA VAL A 84 -10.51 -0.55 -11.67
C VAL A 84 -10.27 -0.77 -13.16
N ASP A 85 -10.92 0.02 -14.02
CA ASP A 85 -10.72 -0.05 -15.47
C ASP A 85 -9.30 0.33 -15.90
N TRP A 86 -8.63 1.20 -15.13
CA TRP A 86 -7.25 1.62 -15.38
C TRP A 86 -6.20 0.60 -14.91
N ASN A 87 -6.59 -0.45 -14.21
CA ASN A 87 -5.66 -1.41 -13.57
C ASN A 87 -4.56 -1.91 -14.53
N ALA A 88 -4.95 -2.45 -15.66
CA ALA A 88 -4.00 -3.04 -16.61
C ALA A 88 -3.13 -2.02 -17.37
N LEU A 89 -3.60 -0.77 -17.48
CA LEU A 89 -2.99 0.24 -18.36
C LEU A 89 -2.14 1.26 -17.58
N LYS A 90 -2.52 1.58 -16.35
CA LYS A 90 -1.97 2.73 -15.59
C LYS A 90 -1.48 2.37 -14.19
N TYR A 91 -1.35 1.09 -13.87
CA TYR A 91 -0.95 0.63 -12.54
C TYR A 91 0.34 1.31 -12.02
N ALA A 92 1.37 1.37 -12.87
CA ALA A 92 2.65 1.96 -12.50
C ALA A 92 2.54 3.46 -12.17
N GLU A 93 1.76 4.20 -12.96
CA GLU A 93 1.52 5.63 -12.74
C GLU A 93 0.68 5.87 -11.48
N ILE A 94 -0.31 5.01 -11.24
CA ILE A 94 -1.15 5.07 -10.02
C ILE A 94 -0.30 4.80 -8.76
N LYS A 95 0.63 3.84 -8.81
CA LYS A 95 1.63 3.60 -7.75
C LYS A 95 2.40 4.87 -7.42
N GLU A 96 2.83 5.60 -8.44
CA GLU A 96 3.59 6.83 -8.27
C GLU A 96 2.76 7.91 -7.58
N VAL A 97 1.52 8.14 -8.04
CA VAL A 97 0.60 9.13 -7.45
C VAL A 97 0.23 8.80 -6.00
N LEU A 98 0.16 7.51 -5.65
CA LEU A 98 -0.09 7.04 -4.29
C LEU A 98 1.15 7.03 -3.38
N GLY A 99 2.35 7.35 -3.92
CA GLY A 99 3.61 7.32 -3.18
C GLY A 99 4.10 5.90 -2.85
N LEU A 100 3.71 4.91 -3.66
CA LEU A 100 4.02 3.49 -3.48
C LEU A 100 5.06 2.96 -4.48
N GLN A 101 5.93 3.82 -5.02
CA GLN A 101 6.88 3.46 -6.11
C GLN A 101 7.74 2.24 -5.79
N LYS A 102 8.13 2.08 -4.52
CA LYS A 102 9.00 0.99 -4.05
C LYS A 102 8.27 -0.33 -3.78
N TYR A 103 6.93 -0.31 -3.75
CA TYR A 103 6.08 -1.41 -3.30
C TYR A 103 5.06 -1.75 -4.36
N ASP A 104 4.58 -2.98 -4.38
CA ASP A 104 3.37 -3.34 -5.09
C ASP A 104 2.16 -3.30 -4.17
N PHE A 105 0.98 -3.16 -4.75
CA PHE A 105 -0.23 -3.05 -3.96
C PHE A 105 -1.44 -3.61 -4.68
N TYR A 106 -2.45 -3.93 -3.91
CA TYR A 106 -3.80 -4.17 -4.38
C TYR A 106 -4.79 -3.55 -3.39
N PHE A 107 -6.00 -3.30 -3.85
CA PHE A 107 -7.12 -3.14 -2.92
C PHE A 107 -8.30 -4.00 -3.32
N LYS A 108 -9.12 -4.32 -2.32
CA LYS A 108 -10.41 -4.99 -2.49
C LYS A 108 -11.48 -4.23 -1.73
N ILE A 109 -12.66 -4.13 -2.33
CA ILE A 109 -13.89 -3.75 -1.64
C ILE A 109 -14.68 -5.03 -1.48
N THR A 110 -14.96 -5.43 -0.23
CA THR A 110 -15.67 -6.67 0.07
C THR A 110 -16.93 -6.39 0.86
N GLU A 111 -17.88 -7.28 0.77
CA GLU A 111 -18.97 -7.35 1.72
C GLU A 111 -18.49 -7.79 3.10
N MET A 112 -19.33 -7.74 4.11
CA MET A 112 -18.94 -8.11 5.47
C MET A 112 -18.66 -9.61 5.61
N ASP A 113 -19.18 -10.44 4.69
CA ASP A 113 -18.94 -11.89 4.55
C ASP A 113 -17.75 -12.22 3.66
N GLU A 114 -16.90 -11.21 3.31
CA GLU A 114 -15.69 -11.30 2.50
C GLU A 114 -15.90 -11.53 0.99
N HIS A 115 -17.15 -11.51 0.50
CA HIS A 115 -17.38 -11.54 -0.94
C HIS A 115 -16.82 -10.28 -1.62
N THR A 116 -15.93 -10.47 -2.61
CA THR A 116 -15.28 -9.36 -3.33
C THR A 116 -16.25 -8.70 -4.31
N VAL A 117 -16.44 -7.39 -4.15
CA VAL A 117 -17.30 -6.56 -5.00
C VAL A 117 -16.50 -5.81 -6.07
N ARG A 118 -15.31 -5.32 -5.70
CA ARG A 118 -14.34 -4.65 -6.59
C ARG A 118 -12.93 -5.00 -6.17
N GLU A 119 -12.03 -5.09 -7.14
CA GLU A 119 -10.60 -5.28 -6.88
C GLU A 119 -9.76 -4.52 -7.89
N PHE A 120 -8.56 -4.16 -7.46
CA PHE A 120 -7.56 -3.44 -8.24
C PHE A 120 -6.17 -3.85 -7.79
N GLY A 121 -5.21 -3.84 -8.73
CA GLY A 121 -3.80 -4.03 -8.44
C GLY A 121 -3.31 -5.45 -8.67
N ILE A 122 -2.17 -5.78 -8.08
CA ILE A 122 -1.48 -7.06 -8.21
C ILE A 122 -1.58 -7.77 -6.86
N LEU A 123 -1.93 -9.04 -6.85
CA LEU A 123 -1.95 -9.84 -5.62
C LEU A 123 -0.54 -10.31 -5.27
N PRO A 124 -0.18 -10.35 -3.96
CA PRO A 124 1.13 -10.81 -3.52
C PRO A 124 1.34 -12.30 -3.82
N GLY A 125 2.59 -12.67 -4.08
CA GLY A 125 3.04 -14.05 -4.07
C GLY A 125 3.09 -14.64 -2.66
N ALA A 126 3.23 -15.97 -2.57
CA ALA A 126 3.21 -16.68 -1.27
C ALA A 126 4.35 -16.29 -0.30
N GLU A 127 5.46 -15.80 -0.83
CA GLU A 127 6.67 -15.43 -0.07
C GLU A 127 6.77 -13.93 0.23
N GLU A 128 5.86 -13.11 -0.33
CA GLU A 128 5.94 -11.65 -0.22
C GLU A 128 5.39 -11.15 1.11
N LYS A 129 6.16 -10.28 1.74
CA LYS A 129 5.79 -9.64 3.00
C LYS A 129 4.75 -8.56 2.72
N THR A 130 3.56 -8.70 3.29
CA THR A 130 2.41 -7.86 3.02
C THR A 130 1.92 -7.14 4.26
N ILE A 131 1.70 -5.83 4.16
CA ILE A 131 0.96 -5.03 5.15
C ILE A 131 -0.47 -4.87 4.65
N LEU A 132 -1.43 -5.25 5.50
CA LEU A 132 -2.85 -5.08 5.24
C LEU A 132 -3.41 -3.93 6.07
N VAL A 133 -4.15 -3.04 5.41
CA VAL A 133 -4.90 -1.96 6.05
C VAL A 133 -6.37 -2.14 5.73
N GLU A 134 -7.19 -2.37 6.75
CA GLU A 134 -8.63 -2.54 6.62
C GLU A 134 -9.37 -1.29 7.12
N ARG A 135 -10.39 -0.86 6.37
CA ARG A 135 -11.25 0.28 6.71
C ARG A 135 -12.70 -0.03 6.40
N TYR A 136 -13.58 0.43 7.25
CA TYR A 136 -15.03 0.39 7.00
C TYR A 136 -15.45 1.61 6.18
N ILE A 137 -16.20 1.35 5.13
CA ILE A 137 -16.64 2.34 4.15
C ILE A 137 -18.11 2.17 3.82
N LEU A 138 -18.73 3.22 3.30
CA LEU A 138 -20.03 3.15 2.64
C LEU A 138 -19.80 3.14 1.12
N PHE A 139 -20.23 2.08 0.44
CA PHE A 139 -20.15 1.97 -1.00
C PHE A 139 -21.46 1.42 -1.57
N GLN A 140 -22.03 2.12 -2.56
CA GLN A 140 -23.36 1.82 -3.12
C GLN A 140 -24.47 1.74 -2.05
N GLY A 141 -24.41 2.62 -1.04
CA GLY A 141 -25.38 2.67 0.03
C GLY A 141 -25.30 1.54 1.07
N THR A 142 -24.29 0.67 0.98
CA THR A 142 -24.07 -0.46 1.88
C THR A 142 -22.73 -0.35 2.58
N GLU A 143 -22.69 -0.70 3.88
CA GLU A 143 -21.46 -0.78 4.65
C GLU A 143 -20.61 -1.96 4.15
N ARG A 144 -19.35 -1.68 3.86
CA ARG A 144 -18.40 -2.64 3.29
C ARG A 144 -17.00 -2.45 3.89
N LYS A 145 -16.12 -3.40 3.61
CA LYS A 145 -14.70 -3.31 3.95
C LYS A 145 -13.89 -2.88 2.74
N PHE A 146 -13.01 -1.93 2.93
CA PHE A 146 -11.94 -1.59 2.01
C PHE A 146 -10.65 -2.16 2.56
N ILE A 147 -10.01 -3.05 1.84
CA ILE A 147 -8.77 -3.73 2.23
C ILE A 147 -7.69 -3.31 1.25
N LEU A 148 -6.66 -2.64 1.74
CA LEU A 148 -5.45 -2.31 0.98
C LEU A 148 -4.31 -3.22 1.44
N GLY A 149 -3.72 -3.95 0.51
CA GLY A 149 -2.49 -4.72 0.72
C GLY A 149 -1.33 -4.02 0.02
N VAL A 150 -0.24 -3.77 0.74
CA VAL A 150 1.03 -3.24 0.22
C VAL A 150 2.11 -4.25 0.52
N PHE A 151 2.93 -4.60 -0.48
CA PHE A 151 3.88 -5.71 -0.36
C PHE A 151 5.15 -5.49 -1.21
N LYS A 152 6.16 -6.33 -0.91
CA LYS A 152 7.42 -6.39 -1.64
C LYS A 152 8.13 -7.72 -1.41
#